data_4396c5465a8da4a7da4e5eba266b4088
#
_entry.id   4396c5465a8da4a7da4e5eba266b4088
#
_cell.length_a   1.000
_cell.length_b   1.000
_cell.length_c   1.000
_cell.angle_alpha   90.00
_cell.angle_beta   90.00
_cell.angle_gamma   90.00
#
_symmetry.space_group_name_H-M   'P 1'
#
loop_
_entity.id
_entity.type
_entity.pdbx_description
1 polymer ?
#
loop_
_entity_poly.entity_id
_entity_poly.type
_entity_poly.pdbx_seq_one_letter_code
_entity_poly.pdbx_strand_id
1 'polypeptide(L)'
;MVVDAILGSKAYQAENAGIRFKIVSDDLSDSFVSDRDWCSILSNLLDNAIEACGKMEGKGWIRIRLENRPFGMVWVIENTCPDPQDDRTEAKPKRRGGRHGTGLQSVRYAIQKYNGFLDQKRENHIFRTTLVLYREMIK
;
A
#
# COMPACT_ATOMS: atom_id res chain seq x y z
N MET A 1 -7.47 5.22 16.32
CA MET A 1 -8.10 4.70 15.14
C MET A 1 -7.28 3.59 14.51
N VAL A 2 -7.91 2.65 13.87
CA VAL A 2 -7.22 1.49 13.34
C VAL A 2 -6.16 1.85 12.31
N VAL A 3 -6.40 2.88 11.51
CA VAL A 3 -5.41 3.27 10.50
C VAL A 3 -4.10 3.66 11.17
N ASP A 4 -4.17 4.43 12.24
CA ASP A 4 -2.97 4.86 12.94
C ASP A 4 -2.21 3.65 13.48
N ALA A 5 -2.94 2.66 13.99
CA ALA A 5 -2.30 1.48 14.55
C ALA A 5 -1.60 0.68 13.44
N ILE A 6 -2.25 0.55 12.29
CA ILE A 6 -1.65 -0.19 11.18
C ILE A 6 -0.40 0.54 10.68
N LEU A 7 -0.52 1.86 10.48
CA LEU A 7 0.61 2.63 9.97
C LEU A 7 1.78 2.60 10.95
N GLY A 8 1.49 2.70 12.24
CA GLY A 8 2.54 2.65 13.25
C GLY A 8 3.25 1.30 13.27
N SER A 9 2.48 0.24 13.17
CA SER A 9 3.03 -1.10 13.18
C SER A 9 3.92 -1.32 11.95
N LYS A 10 3.45 -0.87 10.78
CA LYS A 10 4.23 -1.07 9.57
C LYS A 10 5.46 -0.17 9.54
N ALA A 11 5.37 1.03 10.09
CA ALA A 11 6.52 1.92 10.18
C ALA A 11 7.60 1.28 11.05
N TYR A 12 7.19 0.69 12.17
CA TYR A 12 8.13 0.04 13.06
C TYR A 12 8.80 -1.13 12.35
N GLN A 13 8.02 -1.93 11.65
CA GLN A 13 8.53 -3.07 10.91
C GLN A 13 9.51 -2.62 9.83
N ALA A 14 9.18 -1.56 9.11
CA ALA A 14 10.04 -1.05 8.04
C ALA A 14 11.35 -0.52 8.62
N GLU A 15 11.27 0.24 9.70
CA GLU A 15 12.46 0.80 10.29
C GLU A 15 13.38 -0.27 10.85
N ASN A 16 12.82 -1.32 11.39
CA ASN A 16 13.65 -2.42 11.88
C ASN A 16 14.38 -3.10 10.73
N ALA A 17 13.86 -2.98 9.52
CA ALA A 17 14.49 -3.56 8.35
C ALA A 17 15.40 -2.55 7.65
N GLY A 18 15.61 -1.38 8.24
CA GLY A 18 16.48 -0.38 7.64
C GLY A 18 15.82 0.44 6.55
N ILE A 19 14.50 0.43 6.47
CA ILE A 19 13.77 1.15 5.45
C ILE A 19 13.26 2.45 6.02
N ARG A 20 13.44 3.56 5.31
CA ARG A 20 12.92 4.83 5.76
C ARG A 20 11.45 4.88 5.46
N PHE A 21 10.67 5.36 6.40
CA PHE A 21 9.22 5.32 6.27
C PHE A 21 8.68 6.71 6.57
N LYS A 22 7.99 7.32 5.63
CA LYS A 22 7.47 8.66 5.80
C LYS A 22 6.00 8.73 5.43
N ILE A 23 5.21 9.38 6.26
CA ILE A 23 3.78 9.51 6.04
C ILE A 23 3.37 10.97 6.09
N VAL A 24 2.57 11.40 5.13
CA VAL A 24 1.95 12.71 5.13
C VAL A 24 0.47 12.45 4.97
N SER A 25 -0.33 12.81 5.94
CA SER A 25 -1.71 12.41 5.97
C SER A 25 -2.64 13.52 6.39
N ASP A 26 -3.78 13.62 5.75
CA ASP A 26 -4.84 14.47 6.18
C ASP A 26 -5.58 13.78 7.32
N ASP A 27 -6.47 14.51 7.96
CA ASP A 27 -7.26 13.98 9.05
C ASP A 27 -8.26 12.96 8.54
N LEU A 28 -8.33 11.83 9.21
CA LEU A 28 -9.23 10.77 8.83
C LEU A 28 -10.35 10.56 9.81
N SER A 29 -10.66 11.56 10.61
CA SER A 29 -11.64 11.40 11.65
C SER A 29 -13.02 11.00 11.12
N ASP A 30 -13.33 11.34 9.87
CA ASP A 30 -14.62 10.99 9.31
C ASP A 30 -14.52 9.88 8.28
N SER A 31 -13.65 8.93 8.54
CA SER A 31 -13.46 7.83 7.62
C SER A 31 -14.76 7.06 7.41
N PHE A 32 -15.02 6.70 6.16
CA PHE A 32 -16.19 5.92 5.81
C PHE A 32 -15.86 4.46 5.54
N VAL A 33 -14.64 4.06 5.80
CA VAL A 33 -14.18 2.71 5.52
C VAL A 33 -14.12 1.94 6.82
N SER A 34 -14.62 0.72 6.84
CA SER A 34 -14.64 -0.06 8.07
C SER A 34 -13.23 -0.45 8.50
N ASP A 35 -13.08 -0.74 9.78
CA ASP A 35 -11.79 -1.14 10.31
C ASP A 35 -11.31 -2.42 9.63
N ARG A 36 -12.20 -3.35 9.39
CA ARG A 36 -11.82 -4.58 8.74
C ARG A 36 -11.26 -4.34 7.35
N ASP A 37 -11.91 -3.43 6.61
CA ASP A 37 -11.46 -3.14 5.25
C ASP A 37 -10.13 -2.41 5.28
N TRP A 38 -9.94 -1.49 6.25
CA TRP A 38 -8.64 -0.83 6.37
C TRP A 38 -7.55 -1.85 6.65
N CYS A 39 -7.81 -2.83 7.51
CA CYS A 39 -6.81 -3.85 7.81
C CYS A 39 -6.45 -4.62 6.55
N SER A 40 -7.46 -5.02 5.79
CA SER A 40 -7.21 -5.79 4.59
C SER A 40 -6.43 -4.97 3.56
N ILE A 41 -6.85 -3.74 3.34
CA ILE A 41 -6.23 -2.90 2.32
C ILE A 41 -4.82 -2.51 2.70
N LEU A 42 -4.67 -1.88 3.85
CA LEU A 42 -3.38 -1.31 4.22
C LEU A 42 -2.33 -2.34 4.57
N SER A 43 -2.72 -3.38 5.27
CA SER A 43 -1.73 -4.39 5.63
C SER A 43 -1.15 -5.05 4.39
N ASN A 44 -2.01 -5.35 3.43
CA ASN A 44 -1.54 -6.00 2.23
C ASN A 44 -0.68 -5.08 1.36
N LEU A 45 -1.12 -3.84 1.18
CA LEU A 45 -0.36 -2.92 0.34
C LEU A 45 0.99 -2.56 0.99
N LEU A 46 1.00 -2.38 2.30
CA LEU A 46 2.23 -2.01 2.97
C LEU A 46 3.18 -3.19 3.11
N ASP A 47 2.66 -4.39 3.28
CA ASP A 47 3.52 -5.56 3.29
C ASP A 47 4.21 -5.73 1.95
N ASN A 48 3.48 -5.47 0.86
CA ASN A 48 4.08 -5.54 -0.46
C ASN A 48 5.19 -4.51 -0.61
N ALA A 49 4.96 -3.30 -0.10
CA ALA A 49 5.97 -2.24 -0.19
C ALA A 49 7.22 -2.60 0.62
N ILE A 50 7.03 -3.13 1.81
CA ILE A 50 8.15 -3.50 2.65
C ILE A 50 8.93 -4.64 2.01
N GLU A 51 8.23 -5.59 1.44
CA GLU A 51 8.88 -6.71 0.80
C GLU A 51 9.69 -6.25 -0.42
N ALA A 52 9.15 -5.35 -1.21
CA ALA A 52 9.88 -4.85 -2.38
C ALA A 52 11.14 -4.11 -1.95
N CYS A 53 11.04 -3.30 -0.90
CA CYS A 53 12.21 -2.59 -0.40
C CYS A 53 13.23 -3.56 0.14
N GLY A 54 12.80 -4.66 0.70
CA GLY A 54 13.71 -5.64 1.26
C GLY A 54 14.58 -6.31 0.23
N LYS A 55 14.21 -6.20 -1.03
CA LYS A 55 15.02 -6.78 -2.07
C LYS A 55 16.11 -5.83 -2.53
N MET A 56 16.09 -4.59 -2.03
CA MET A 56 17.11 -3.62 -2.40
C MET A 56 18.28 -3.82 -1.46
N GLU A 57 19.46 -3.57 -1.98
CA GLU A 57 20.58 -3.64 -1.13
C GLU A 57 20.78 -2.32 -0.52
N GLY A 58 20.51 -2.16 0.71
CA GLY A 58 20.76 -0.95 1.38
C GLY A 58 19.56 -0.10 1.52
N LYS A 59 19.55 1.14 1.16
CA LYS A 59 18.59 2.06 1.51
C LYS A 59 17.33 2.08 0.79
N GLY A 60 16.36 1.39 1.27
CA GLY A 60 15.03 1.49 0.70
C GLY A 60 14.24 2.58 1.41
N TRP A 61 13.17 3.03 0.79
CA TRP A 61 12.30 3.98 1.44
C TRP A 61 10.86 3.75 0.98
N ILE A 62 9.92 4.11 1.85
CA ILE A 62 8.50 4.03 1.56
C ILE A 62 7.91 5.39 1.93
N ARG A 63 7.11 5.94 1.04
CA ARG A 63 6.51 7.23 1.25
C ARG A 63 5.02 7.11 1.03
N ILE A 64 4.22 7.56 1.97
CA ILE A 64 2.78 7.46 1.89
C ILE A 64 2.18 8.83 1.97
N ARG A 65 1.25 9.14 1.07
CA ARG A 65 0.54 10.38 1.12
C ARG A 65 -0.94 10.05 1.09
N LEU A 66 -1.69 10.65 2.00
CA LEU A 66 -3.11 10.42 2.06
C LEU A 66 -3.83 11.75 2.01
N GLU A 67 -4.75 11.90 1.10
CA GLU A 67 -5.56 13.09 0.98
C GLU A 67 -7.01 12.72 1.19
N ASN A 68 -7.69 13.49 2.02
CA ASN A 68 -9.10 13.28 2.30
C ASN A 68 -9.86 14.39 1.59
N ARG A 69 -10.57 14.04 0.55
CA ARG A 69 -11.24 14.99 -0.31
C ARG A 69 -12.75 14.84 -0.19
N PRO A 70 -13.53 15.83 -0.65
CA PRO A 70 -14.98 15.68 -0.57
C PRO A 70 -15.51 14.44 -1.26
N PHE A 71 -14.89 14.05 -2.37
CA PHE A 71 -15.36 12.87 -3.10
C PHE A 71 -14.88 11.56 -2.50
N GLY A 72 -13.88 11.59 -1.68
CA GLY A 72 -13.35 10.36 -1.13
C GLY A 72 -11.90 10.52 -0.70
N MET A 73 -11.20 9.41 -0.62
CA MET A 73 -9.82 9.42 -0.16
C MET A 73 -8.88 8.96 -1.24
N VAL A 74 -7.72 9.60 -1.32
CA VAL A 74 -6.68 9.22 -2.26
C VAL A 74 -5.43 8.86 -1.48
N TRP A 75 -4.97 7.65 -1.69
CA TRP A 75 -3.72 7.18 -1.08
C TRP A 75 -2.70 6.99 -2.17
N VAL A 76 -1.49 7.50 -1.96
CA VAL A 76 -0.39 7.25 -2.88
C VAL A 76 0.72 6.64 -2.05
N ILE A 77 1.09 5.41 -2.36
CA ILE A 77 2.15 4.71 -1.66
C ILE A 77 3.26 4.48 -2.65
N GLU A 78 4.43 5.05 -2.38
CA GLU A 78 5.58 4.86 -3.24
C GLU A 78 6.66 4.14 -2.48
N ASN A 79 7.35 3.24 -3.13
CA ASN A 79 8.45 2.55 -2.48
C ASN A 79 9.53 2.25 -3.49
N THR A 80 10.76 2.14 -3.01
CA THR A 80 11.84 1.74 -3.90
C THR A 80 11.69 0.26 -4.19
N CYS A 81 12.17 -0.15 -5.33
CA CYS A 81 12.10 -1.54 -5.74
C CYS A 81 13.25 -1.82 -6.68
N PRO A 82 13.58 -3.07 -6.93
CA PRO A 82 14.66 -3.38 -7.85
C PRO A 82 14.32 -2.92 -9.26
N ASP A 83 15.35 -2.64 -10.03
CA ASP A 83 15.17 -2.24 -11.40
C ASP A 83 14.44 -3.37 -12.13
N PRO A 84 13.53 -3.05 -13.02
CA PRO A 84 12.82 -4.09 -13.76
C PRO A 84 13.72 -5.09 -14.43
N GLN A 85 14.88 -4.66 -14.84
CA GLN A 85 15.78 -5.58 -15.48
C GLN A 85 16.32 -6.61 -14.55
N ASP A 86 16.33 -6.32 -13.29
CA ASP A 86 16.83 -7.28 -12.33
C ASP A 86 15.76 -8.27 -11.94
N ASP A 87 14.56 -8.09 -12.40
CA ASP A 87 13.49 -8.97 -12.07
C ASP A 87 13.51 -10.28 -12.77
N ARG A 88 14.39 -10.48 -13.69
CA ARG A 88 14.46 -11.70 -14.36
C ARG A 88 14.50 -12.82 -13.43
N THR A 89 15.24 -12.70 -12.40
CA THR A 89 15.40 -13.79 -11.49
C THR A 89 14.16 -13.98 -10.69
N GLU A 90 13.36 -12.94 -10.61
CA GLU A 90 12.24 -13.07 -9.83
C GLU A 90 11.11 -13.56 -10.55
N ALA A 91 11.25 -13.74 -11.73
CA ALA A 91 10.20 -14.22 -12.54
C ALA A 91 9.64 -15.47 -11.97
N LYS A 92 10.34 -16.06 -11.11
CA LYS A 92 9.92 -17.18 -10.56
C LYS A 92 8.81 -17.00 -9.82
N PRO A 93 7.95 -17.49 -10.01
CA PRO A 93 6.75 -17.28 -9.43
C PRO A 93 6.79 -17.58 -8.05
N LYS A 94 7.09 -17.52 -7.71
CA LYS A 94 7.06 -17.60 -6.67
C LYS A 94 6.08 -18.17 -6.13
N ARG A 95 5.82 -18.57 -6.14
CA ARG A 95 5.11 -19.00 -5.77
C ARG A 95 4.44 -19.22 -5.16
N ARG A 96 4.41 -19.61 -4.80
CA ARG A 96 3.86 -19.92 -4.19
C ARG A 96 3.29 -19.29 -3.63
N GLY A 97 3.41 -18.99 -3.65
CA GLY A 97 3.09 -18.21 -3.05
C GLY A 97 1.90 -17.71 -2.95
N GLY A 98 1.28 -18.01 -2.82
CA GLY A 98 0.07 -17.56 -2.78
C GLY A 98 -0.18 -16.38 -1.96
N ARG A 99 0.69 -16.04 -1.10
CA ARG A 99 0.49 -14.96 -0.32
C ARG A 99 0.29 -13.74 -1.08
N HIS A 100 1.10 -13.46 -2.04
CA HIS A 100 1.00 -12.27 -2.79
C HIS A 100 -0.28 -12.18 -3.58
N GLY A 101 -0.62 -13.18 -4.29
CA GLY A 101 -1.82 -13.14 -5.08
C GLY A 101 -3.03 -12.95 -4.21
N THR A 102 -3.04 -13.61 -3.09
CA THR A 102 -4.15 -13.53 -2.18
C THR A 102 -4.26 -12.13 -1.61
N GLY A 103 -3.14 -11.52 -1.31
CA GLY A 103 -3.16 -10.19 -0.74
C GLY A 103 -3.81 -9.19 -1.66
N LEU A 104 -3.41 -9.17 -2.94
CA LEU A 104 -3.98 -8.22 -3.86
C LEU A 104 -5.45 -8.52 -4.14
N GLN A 105 -5.82 -9.78 -4.17
CA GLN A 105 -7.21 -10.11 -4.36
C GLN A 105 -8.05 -9.62 -3.20
N SER A 106 -7.52 -9.72 -1.98
CA SER A 106 -8.23 -9.23 -0.82
C SER A 106 -8.42 -7.72 -0.89
N VAL A 107 -7.39 -7.01 -1.38
CA VAL A 107 -7.49 -5.58 -1.53
C VAL A 107 -8.57 -5.23 -2.54
N ARG A 108 -8.55 -5.88 -3.70
CA ARG A 108 -9.52 -5.58 -4.74
C ARG A 108 -10.93 -5.87 -4.27
N TYR A 109 -11.09 -6.95 -3.52
CA TYR A 109 -12.40 -7.28 -3.00
C TYR A 109 -12.89 -6.20 -2.03
N ALA A 110 -12.01 -5.76 -1.14
CA ALA A 110 -12.38 -4.78 -0.15
C ALA A 110 -12.75 -3.43 -0.78
N ILE A 111 -11.98 -2.99 -1.78
CA ILE A 111 -12.22 -1.67 -2.33
C ILE A 111 -13.45 -1.63 -3.22
N GLN A 112 -13.94 -2.78 -3.67
CA GLN A 112 -15.14 -2.77 -4.48
C GLN A 112 -16.32 -2.19 -3.74
N LYS A 113 -16.37 -2.36 -2.44
CA LYS A 113 -17.45 -1.82 -1.65
C LYS A 113 -17.52 -0.31 -1.72
N TYR A 114 -16.40 0.33 -2.05
CA TYR A 114 -16.32 1.77 -2.07
C TYR A 114 -16.14 2.29 -3.50
N ASN A 115 -16.45 1.46 -4.47
CA ASN A 115 -16.27 1.77 -5.87
C ASN A 115 -14.82 2.20 -6.10
N GLY A 116 -13.91 1.52 -5.41
CA GLY A 116 -12.52 1.93 -5.40
C GLY A 116 -11.76 1.68 -6.68
N PHE A 117 -10.67 2.38 -6.80
CA PHE A 117 -9.80 2.29 -7.96
C PHE A 117 -8.40 2.03 -7.45
N LEU A 118 -7.71 1.09 -8.07
CA LEU A 118 -6.35 0.74 -7.66
C LEU A 118 -5.48 0.72 -8.91
N ASP A 119 -4.42 1.52 -8.91
CA ASP A 119 -3.49 1.56 -10.02
C ASP A 119 -2.09 1.34 -9.48
N GLN A 120 -1.31 0.54 -10.15
CA GLN A 120 0.05 0.26 -9.74
C GLN A 120 0.97 0.40 -10.92
N LYS A 121 2.05 1.16 -10.76
CA LYS A 121 3.00 1.38 -11.82
C LYS A 121 4.41 1.30 -11.31
N ARG A 122 5.30 0.80 -12.12
CA ARG A 122 6.70 0.75 -11.77
C ARG A 122 7.47 1.57 -12.79
N GLU A 123 8.32 2.46 -12.29
CA GLU A 123 9.14 3.26 -13.15
C GLU A 123 10.52 3.25 -12.58
N ASN A 124 11.46 2.67 -13.27
CA ASN A 124 12.83 2.55 -12.80
C ASN A 124 12.84 1.84 -11.46
N HIS A 125 13.28 2.51 -10.42
CA HIS A 125 13.39 1.90 -9.10
C HIS A 125 12.27 2.29 -8.17
N ILE A 126 11.19 2.83 -8.68
CA ILE A 126 10.10 3.25 -7.84
C ILE A 126 8.82 2.58 -8.26
N PHE A 127 8.11 2.03 -7.28
CA PHE A 127 6.83 1.42 -7.52
C PHE A 127 5.79 2.31 -6.85
N ARG A 128 4.77 2.72 -7.59
CA ARG A 128 3.74 3.60 -7.05
C ARG A 128 2.39 2.93 -7.07
N THR A 129 1.72 2.93 -5.94
CA THR A 129 0.37 2.42 -5.83
C THR A 129 -0.54 3.59 -5.55
N THR A 130 -1.57 3.76 -6.36
CA THR A 130 -2.56 4.80 -6.16
C THR A 130 -3.88 4.13 -5.86
N LEU A 131 -4.48 4.51 -4.74
CA LEU A 131 -5.73 3.94 -4.31
C LEU A 131 -6.72 5.06 -4.12
N VAL A 132 -7.89 4.94 -4.72
CA VAL A 132 -8.94 5.93 -4.55
C VAL A 132 -10.17 5.21 -4.03
N LEU A 133 -10.73 5.70 -2.92
CA LEU A 133 -11.93 5.14 -2.35
C LEU A 133 -12.97 6.24 -2.34
N TYR A 134 -14.12 6.00 -2.94
CA TYR A 134 -15.13 7.02 -3.08
C TYR A 134 -16.16 6.99 -1.96
N ARG A 135 -16.50 8.18 -1.51
CA ARG A 135 -17.48 8.33 -0.45
C ARG A 135 -18.85 8.13 -1.07
N GLU A 136 -19.71 7.47 -0.37
CA GLU A 136 -21.04 7.27 -0.90
C GLU A 136 -21.76 8.59 -0.92
N MET A 137 -22.38 8.90 -2.04
CA MET A 137 -23.10 10.15 -2.17
C MET A 137 -24.51 9.94 -1.73
N ILE A 138 -24.96 10.79 -0.84
CA ILE A 138 -26.32 10.70 -0.35
C ILE A 138 -27.14 11.72 -1.07
N LYS A 139 -28.24 11.31 -1.62
CA LYS A 139 -29.03 12.23 -2.35
C LYS A 139 -29.96 13.00 -1.52
#